data_1ecbb286fca25b438d9ab8d31c9a09b1
#
_entry.id   1ecbb286fca25b438d9ab8d31c9a09b1
#
_cell.length_a   1.000
_cell.length_b   1.000
_cell.length_c   1.000
_cell.angle_alpha   90.00
_cell.angle_beta   90.00
_cell.angle_gamma   90.00
#
_symmetry.space_group_name_H-M   'P 1'
#
loop_
_entity.id
_entity.type
_entity.pdbx_description
1 polymer ?
#
loop_
_entity_poly.entity_id
_entity_poly.type
_entity_poly.pdbx_seq_one_letter_code
_entity_poly.pdbx_strand_id
1 'polypeptide(L)'
;MNEESPRALSRELVLLLCVLALMVMLALTALFSRLYHKKVHTLADAMFAQGEADERAAQQLAGQAQAAHFKLALTDYRNALAYNPTNPLFQFHLARALAAAGRDDEARSYLLNLLSESPGSGEINLELARIAARNNTMADAMRYYQGAIYSEWASDPIAMRWQVRRELCETLLNRGQVKQAAPEVIALAQNTPADDAVRLTIVAQLLLRTQQWNRALEAYRTLLAGDPNAEDCLAGAGQAAFELGQYVTAMQFFDRLPRERREQPDLLNLFDMTRRILVADPFLSGLSAEVRAQRAANALALVQTRVENCARQTGQSLEQTPPRTDLQRVYQQSRELQQDWTPRYLERFPDRLDAAMAYVFSVENAAAAACGEPQSDDRALWLLGRSRSVVNR
;
A
#
# COMPACT_ATOMS: atom_id res chain seq x y z
N MET A 1 -85.31 -45.82 -49.85
CA MET A 1 -84.10 -45.89 -48.99
C MET A 1 -82.95 -45.27 -49.81
N ASN A 2 -82.61 -44.03 -49.58
CA ASN A 2 -81.54 -43.37 -50.29
C ASN A 2 -80.28 -43.45 -49.39
N GLU A 3 -79.32 -44.28 -49.81
CA GLU A 3 -77.94 -44.23 -49.20
C GLU A 3 -77.26 -43.05 -49.75
N GLU A 4 -77.04 -42.01 -48.89
CA GLU A 4 -76.11 -40.93 -49.17
C GLU A 4 -74.69 -41.46 -49.03
N SER A 5 -73.98 -41.61 -50.16
CA SER A 5 -72.56 -41.88 -50.20
C SER A 5 -71.75 -40.72 -49.54
N PRO A 6 -70.85 -40.96 -48.71
CA PRO A 6 -70.01 -39.89 -48.12
C PRO A 6 -69.20 -39.21 -49.22
N ARG A 7 -69.41 -37.90 -49.40
CA ARG A 7 -68.66 -37.05 -50.36
C ARG A 7 -67.18 -37.15 -50.01
N ALA A 8 -66.38 -37.78 -50.86
CA ALA A 8 -64.92 -37.78 -50.73
C ALA A 8 -64.45 -36.32 -50.83
N LEU A 9 -63.78 -35.86 -49.74
CA LEU A 9 -63.12 -34.54 -49.73
C LEU A 9 -62.17 -34.43 -50.93
N SER A 10 -62.22 -33.33 -51.66
CA SER A 10 -61.30 -33.10 -52.78
C SER A 10 -59.83 -33.12 -52.27
N ARG A 11 -58.90 -33.66 -53.05
CA ARG A 11 -57.48 -33.74 -52.71
C ARG A 11 -56.92 -32.38 -52.29
N GLU A 12 -57.35 -31.29 -52.90
CA GLU A 12 -56.94 -29.91 -52.59
C GLU A 12 -57.42 -29.46 -51.21
N LEU A 13 -58.64 -29.85 -50.80
CA LEU A 13 -59.15 -29.55 -49.44
C LEU A 13 -58.40 -30.32 -48.36
N VAL A 14 -58.02 -31.58 -48.61
CA VAL A 14 -57.23 -32.38 -47.71
C VAL A 14 -55.83 -31.78 -47.55
N LEU A 15 -55.19 -31.36 -48.65
CA LEU A 15 -53.88 -30.69 -48.60
C LEU A 15 -53.95 -29.36 -47.84
N LEU A 16 -54.99 -28.59 -48.06
CA LEU A 16 -55.19 -27.32 -47.37
C LEU A 16 -55.40 -27.48 -45.86
N LEU A 17 -56.18 -28.49 -45.47
CA LEU A 17 -56.33 -28.86 -44.05
C LEU A 17 -55.05 -29.40 -43.42
N CYS A 18 -54.22 -30.16 -44.15
CA CYS A 18 -52.94 -30.62 -43.69
C CYS A 18 -51.96 -29.46 -43.47
N VAL A 19 -51.89 -28.52 -44.41
CA VAL A 19 -51.07 -27.30 -44.28
C VAL A 19 -51.53 -26.42 -43.12
N LEU A 20 -52.84 -26.24 -42.95
CA LEU A 20 -53.39 -25.50 -41.81
C LEU A 20 -53.06 -26.17 -40.46
N ALA A 21 -53.23 -27.50 -40.40
CA ALA A 21 -52.87 -28.26 -39.19
C ALA A 21 -51.36 -28.13 -38.86
N LEU A 22 -50.49 -28.16 -39.87
CA LEU A 22 -49.07 -28.00 -39.73
C LEU A 22 -48.69 -26.57 -39.22
N MET A 23 -49.33 -25.54 -39.77
CA MET A 23 -49.19 -24.15 -39.31
C MET A 23 -49.66 -23.99 -37.86
N VAL A 24 -50.79 -24.57 -37.48
CA VAL A 24 -51.28 -24.52 -36.09
C VAL A 24 -50.32 -25.26 -35.15
N MET A 25 -49.81 -26.44 -35.51
CA MET A 25 -48.82 -27.17 -34.75
C MET A 25 -47.53 -26.34 -34.57
N LEU A 26 -47.03 -25.69 -35.62
CA LEU A 26 -45.85 -24.79 -35.53
C LEU A 26 -46.12 -23.57 -34.64
N ALA A 27 -47.30 -22.98 -34.73
CA ALA A 27 -47.69 -21.85 -33.88
C ALA A 27 -47.79 -22.27 -32.40
N LEU A 28 -48.38 -23.43 -32.10
CA LEU A 28 -48.46 -23.97 -30.73
C LEU A 28 -47.09 -24.31 -30.16
N THR A 29 -46.22 -24.96 -30.95
CA THR A 29 -44.85 -25.28 -30.51
C THR A 29 -44.04 -23.98 -30.25
N ALA A 30 -44.16 -22.99 -31.09
CA ALA A 30 -43.52 -21.69 -30.90
C ALA A 30 -44.03 -20.96 -29.63
N LEU A 31 -45.36 -21.00 -29.41
CA LEU A 31 -45.96 -20.41 -28.20
C LEU A 31 -45.50 -21.15 -26.94
N PHE A 32 -45.54 -22.49 -26.96
CA PHE A 32 -45.10 -23.29 -25.85
C PHE A 32 -43.61 -23.09 -25.53
N SER A 33 -42.77 -23.07 -26.55
CA SER A 33 -41.35 -22.74 -26.44
C SER A 33 -41.12 -21.38 -25.78
N ARG A 34 -41.84 -20.35 -26.25
CA ARG A 34 -41.74 -19.00 -25.66
C ARG A 34 -42.13 -18.99 -24.16
N LEU A 35 -43.25 -19.62 -23.83
CA LEU A 35 -43.71 -19.70 -22.43
C LEU A 35 -42.75 -20.49 -21.54
N TYR A 36 -42.22 -21.59 -22.05
CA TYR A 36 -41.22 -22.39 -21.37
C TYR A 36 -39.95 -21.59 -21.12
N HIS A 37 -39.38 -20.98 -22.13
CA HIS A 37 -38.18 -20.12 -21.99
C HIS A 37 -38.41 -18.98 -21.02
N LYS A 38 -39.55 -18.29 -21.11
CA LYS A 38 -39.90 -17.23 -20.15
C LYS A 38 -39.92 -17.75 -18.71
N LYS A 39 -40.50 -18.89 -18.45
CA LYS A 39 -40.58 -19.51 -17.12
C LYS A 39 -39.17 -19.91 -16.62
N VAL A 40 -38.36 -20.47 -17.49
CA VAL A 40 -36.97 -20.87 -17.17
C VAL A 40 -36.13 -19.65 -16.82
N HIS A 41 -36.22 -18.57 -17.58
CA HIS A 41 -35.51 -17.34 -17.26
C HIS A 41 -35.96 -16.72 -15.93
N THR A 42 -37.28 -16.65 -15.67
CA THR A 42 -37.76 -16.12 -14.37
C THR A 42 -37.32 -16.96 -13.19
N LEU A 43 -37.17 -18.25 -13.36
CA LEU A 43 -36.66 -19.15 -12.31
C LEU A 43 -35.15 -18.94 -12.11
N ALA A 44 -34.38 -18.80 -13.18
CA ALA A 44 -32.96 -18.48 -13.12
C ALA A 44 -32.70 -17.15 -12.37
N ASP A 45 -33.47 -16.10 -12.73
CA ASP A 45 -33.37 -14.79 -12.09
C ASP A 45 -33.74 -14.84 -10.60
N ALA A 46 -34.77 -15.64 -10.25
CA ALA A 46 -35.16 -15.83 -8.84
C ALA A 46 -34.06 -16.52 -8.02
N MET A 47 -33.41 -17.56 -8.55
CA MET A 47 -32.28 -18.25 -7.90
C MET A 47 -31.07 -17.32 -7.79
N PHE A 48 -30.80 -16.54 -8.83
CA PHE A 48 -29.73 -15.54 -8.80
C PHE A 48 -29.96 -14.48 -7.71
N ALA A 49 -31.17 -13.92 -7.64
CA ALA A 49 -31.53 -12.94 -6.62
C ALA A 49 -31.43 -13.50 -5.17
N GLN A 50 -31.75 -14.80 -5.00
CA GLN A 50 -31.55 -15.48 -3.71
C GLN A 50 -30.06 -15.57 -3.38
N GLY A 51 -29.22 -15.96 -4.33
CA GLY A 51 -27.77 -16.00 -4.16
C GLY A 51 -27.16 -14.64 -3.78
N GLU A 52 -27.62 -13.55 -4.41
CA GLU A 52 -27.21 -12.19 -4.04
C GLU A 52 -27.66 -11.82 -2.61
N ALA A 53 -28.82 -12.26 -2.17
CA ALA A 53 -29.31 -12.03 -0.82
C ALA A 53 -28.42 -12.76 0.22
N ASP A 54 -28.06 -14.01 -0.07
CA ASP A 54 -27.16 -14.79 0.79
C ASP A 54 -25.73 -14.24 0.79
N GLU A 55 -25.22 -13.77 -0.35
CA GLU A 55 -23.90 -13.09 -0.43
C GLU A 55 -23.89 -11.81 0.43
N ARG A 56 -24.94 -11.00 0.36
CA ARG A 56 -25.07 -9.79 1.21
C ARG A 56 -25.17 -10.12 2.69
N ALA A 57 -25.93 -11.19 3.05
CA ALA A 57 -26.01 -11.67 4.42
C ALA A 57 -24.63 -12.15 4.93
N ALA A 58 -23.87 -12.86 4.10
CA ALA A 58 -22.53 -13.32 4.42
C ALA A 58 -21.57 -12.16 4.73
N GLN A 59 -21.70 -11.03 4.02
CA GLN A 59 -20.84 -9.84 4.24
C GLN A 59 -21.08 -9.16 5.60
N GLN A 60 -22.24 -9.38 6.22
CA GLN A 60 -22.61 -8.81 7.53
C GLN A 60 -22.31 -9.74 8.71
N LEU A 61 -21.88 -10.96 8.42
CA LEU A 61 -21.66 -12.02 9.40
C LEU A 61 -20.17 -12.38 9.51
N ALA A 62 -19.83 -13.17 10.52
CA ALA A 62 -18.48 -13.69 10.70
C ALA A 62 -18.49 -15.18 11.07
N GLY A 63 -17.33 -15.85 10.86
CA GLY A 63 -17.16 -17.25 11.27
C GLY A 63 -18.05 -18.24 10.51
N GLN A 64 -18.63 -19.19 11.23
CA GLN A 64 -19.43 -20.28 10.64
C GLN A 64 -20.70 -19.79 9.93
N ALA A 65 -21.35 -18.75 10.46
CA ALA A 65 -22.55 -18.18 9.85
C ALA A 65 -22.23 -17.54 8.48
N GLN A 66 -21.14 -16.81 8.39
CA GLN A 66 -20.63 -16.27 7.13
C GLN A 66 -20.38 -17.37 6.10
N ALA A 67 -19.64 -18.42 6.49
CA ALA A 67 -19.33 -19.56 5.61
C ALA A 67 -20.59 -20.30 5.14
N ALA A 68 -21.61 -20.42 6.00
CA ALA A 68 -22.89 -21.05 5.65
C ALA A 68 -23.63 -20.25 4.55
N HIS A 69 -23.72 -18.93 4.68
CA HIS A 69 -24.35 -18.08 3.67
C HIS A 69 -23.58 -18.06 2.35
N PHE A 70 -22.25 -18.03 2.37
CA PHE A 70 -21.46 -18.18 1.12
C PHE A 70 -21.73 -19.53 0.43
N LYS A 71 -21.91 -20.62 1.19
CA LYS A 71 -22.24 -21.92 0.63
C LYS A 71 -23.65 -21.95 0.01
N LEU A 72 -24.62 -21.27 0.61
CA LEU A 72 -25.96 -21.10 0.04
C LEU A 72 -25.90 -20.29 -1.25
N ALA A 73 -25.27 -19.12 -1.24
CA ALA A 73 -25.07 -18.29 -2.43
C ALA A 73 -24.43 -19.08 -3.59
N LEU A 74 -23.39 -19.87 -3.28
CA LEU A 74 -22.74 -20.73 -4.27
C LEU A 74 -23.70 -21.73 -4.91
N THR A 75 -24.61 -22.32 -4.10
CA THR A 75 -25.61 -23.28 -4.57
C THR A 75 -26.63 -22.59 -5.46
N ASP A 76 -27.10 -21.43 -5.06
CA ASP A 76 -28.12 -20.67 -5.80
C ASP A 76 -27.58 -20.13 -7.13
N TYR A 77 -26.34 -19.63 -7.16
CA TYR A 77 -25.70 -19.26 -8.43
C TYR A 77 -25.50 -20.45 -9.38
N ARG A 78 -25.17 -21.63 -8.86
CA ARG A 78 -25.12 -22.86 -9.68
C ARG A 78 -26.48 -23.25 -10.22
N ASN A 79 -27.52 -23.15 -9.41
CA ASN A 79 -28.89 -23.40 -9.83
C ASN A 79 -29.34 -22.42 -10.90
N ALA A 80 -29.03 -21.11 -10.74
CA ALA A 80 -29.31 -20.10 -11.75
C ALA A 80 -28.63 -20.43 -13.09
N LEU A 81 -27.35 -20.85 -13.06
CA LEU A 81 -26.62 -21.27 -14.25
C LEU A 81 -27.13 -22.57 -14.88
N ALA A 82 -27.70 -23.49 -14.09
CA ALA A 82 -28.33 -24.69 -14.65
C ALA A 82 -29.54 -24.35 -15.57
N TYR A 83 -30.23 -23.23 -15.29
CA TYR A 83 -31.33 -22.74 -16.11
C TYR A 83 -30.87 -21.77 -17.22
N ASN A 84 -29.76 -21.04 -17.05
CA ASN A 84 -29.20 -20.13 -18.05
C ASN A 84 -27.67 -20.20 -18.07
N PRO A 85 -27.10 -21.23 -18.73
CA PRO A 85 -25.66 -21.55 -18.65
C PRO A 85 -24.74 -20.48 -19.25
N THR A 86 -25.24 -19.68 -20.19
CA THR A 86 -24.44 -18.68 -20.92
C THR A 86 -24.57 -17.27 -20.39
N ASN A 87 -25.30 -17.06 -19.29
CA ASN A 87 -25.44 -15.72 -18.71
C ASN A 87 -24.13 -15.27 -18.05
N PRO A 88 -23.47 -14.21 -18.58
CA PRO A 88 -22.17 -13.78 -18.07
C PRO A 88 -22.24 -13.20 -16.65
N LEU A 89 -23.36 -12.58 -16.28
CA LEU A 89 -23.57 -12.07 -14.93
C LEU A 89 -23.60 -13.21 -13.90
N PHE A 90 -24.34 -14.28 -14.21
CA PHE A 90 -24.41 -15.45 -13.31
C PHE A 90 -23.07 -16.15 -13.19
N GLN A 91 -22.31 -16.29 -14.29
CA GLN A 91 -20.97 -16.84 -14.29
C GLN A 91 -20.00 -16.02 -13.45
N PHE A 92 -20.09 -14.68 -13.54
CA PHE A 92 -19.25 -13.77 -12.77
C PHE A 92 -19.53 -13.89 -11.26
N HIS A 93 -20.79 -13.86 -10.83
CA HIS A 93 -21.15 -14.01 -9.43
C HIS A 93 -20.79 -15.40 -8.87
N LEU A 94 -20.99 -16.46 -9.67
CA LEU A 94 -20.52 -17.80 -9.30
C LEU A 94 -19.01 -17.81 -9.10
N ALA A 95 -18.24 -17.21 -10.00
CA ALA A 95 -16.78 -17.14 -9.88
C ALA A 95 -16.34 -16.40 -8.61
N ARG A 96 -16.99 -15.28 -8.27
CA ARG A 96 -16.74 -14.56 -7.01
C ARG A 96 -17.04 -15.40 -5.78
N ALA A 97 -18.17 -16.09 -5.77
CA ALA A 97 -18.56 -16.98 -4.69
C ALA A 97 -17.59 -18.17 -4.55
N LEU A 98 -17.11 -18.73 -5.66
CA LEU A 98 -16.07 -19.77 -5.68
C LEU A 98 -14.75 -19.25 -5.09
N ALA A 99 -14.32 -18.04 -5.50
CA ALA A 99 -13.12 -17.40 -4.98
C ALA A 99 -13.22 -17.10 -3.47
N ALA A 100 -14.38 -16.66 -2.99
CA ALA A 100 -14.66 -16.47 -1.57
C ALA A 100 -14.64 -17.79 -0.77
N ALA A 101 -15.03 -18.90 -1.41
CA ALA A 101 -14.97 -20.25 -0.84
C ALA A 101 -13.56 -20.89 -0.95
N GLY A 102 -12.54 -20.20 -1.44
CA GLY A 102 -11.19 -20.72 -1.63
C GLY A 102 -11.01 -21.68 -2.81
N ARG A 103 -12.00 -21.74 -3.72
CA ARG A 103 -11.96 -22.58 -4.94
C ARG A 103 -11.40 -21.79 -6.11
N ASP A 104 -10.18 -21.30 -5.94
CA ASP A 104 -9.54 -20.32 -6.82
C ASP A 104 -9.34 -20.82 -8.26
N ASP A 105 -9.04 -22.10 -8.47
CA ASP A 105 -8.85 -22.67 -9.82
C ASP A 105 -10.15 -22.68 -10.64
N GLU A 106 -11.26 -23.02 -9.99
CA GLU A 106 -12.58 -23.03 -10.63
C GLU A 106 -13.03 -21.60 -10.93
N ALA A 107 -12.89 -20.69 -9.96
CA ALA A 107 -13.19 -19.28 -10.13
C ALA A 107 -12.40 -18.68 -11.30
N ARG A 108 -11.10 -18.96 -11.35
CA ARG A 108 -10.20 -18.51 -12.41
C ARG A 108 -10.65 -18.99 -13.79
N SER A 109 -11.12 -20.24 -13.91
CA SER A 109 -11.57 -20.79 -15.18
C SER A 109 -12.79 -20.02 -15.72
N TYR A 110 -13.79 -19.74 -14.88
CA TYR A 110 -14.93 -18.91 -15.26
C TYR A 110 -14.52 -17.50 -15.63
N LEU A 111 -13.67 -16.86 -14.83
CA LEU A 111 -13.22 -15.48 -15.07
C LEU A 111 -12.39 -15.34 -16.33
N LEU A 112 -11.53 -16.32 -16.67
CA LEU A 112 -10.76 -16.31 -17.92
C LEU A 112 -11.67 -16.43 -19.16
N ASN A 113 -12.71 -17.28 -19.09
CA ASN A 113 -13.71 -17.36 -20.16
C ASN A 113 -14.42 -16.01 -20.33
N LEU A 114 -14.90 -15.41 -19.24
CA LEU A 114 -15.54 -14.09 -19.28
C LEU A 114 -14.60 -13.00 -19.78
N LEU A 115 -13.30 -13.03 -19.39
CA LEU A 115 -12.31 -12.07 -19.85
C LEU A 115 -12.07 -12.19 -21.37
N SER A 116 -12.16 -13.40 -21.94
CA SER A 116 -12.02 -13.60 -23.39
C SER A 116 -13.16 -12.95 -24.18
N GLU A 117 -14.37 -12.87 -23.58
CA GLU A 117 -15.55 -12.23 -24.17
C GLU A 117 -15.58 -10.72 -23.92
N SER A 118 -15.05 -10.28 -22.77
CA SER A 118 -15.04 -8.89 -22.32
C SER A 118 -13.66 -8.48 -21.78
N PRO A 119 -12.65 -8.30 -22.64
CA PRO A 119 -11.27 -8.02 -22.20
C PRO A 119 -11.11 -6.68 -21.44
N GLY A 120 -12.03 -5.74 -21.68
CA GLY A 120 -12.05 -4.42 -21.05
C GLY A 120 -12.76 -4.35 -19.70
N SER A 121 -13.24 -5.47 -19.13
CA SER A 121 -13.95 -5.45 -17.85
C SER A 121 -12.99 -5.25 -16.68
N GLY A 122 -13.19 -4.13 -15.95
CA GLY A 122 -12.43 -3.85 -14.74
C GLY A 122 -12.71 -4.84 -13.60
N GLU A 123 -13.96 -5.26 -13.48
CA GLU A 123 -14.43 -6.18 -12.44
C GLU A 123 -13.81 -7.57 -12.58
N ILE A 124 -13.79 -8.11 -13.81
CA ILE A 124 -13.20 -9.43 -14.09
C ILE A 124 -11.68 -9.40 -13.84
N ASN A 125 -11.00 -8.36 -14.33
CA ASN A 125 -9.58 -8.18 -14.10
C ASN A 125 -9.25 -8.07 -12.61
N LEU A 126 -10.05 -7.34 -11.83
CA LEU A 126 -9.85 -7.20 -10.39
C LEU A 126 -9.97 -8.54 -9.64
N GLU A 127 -10.97 -9.34 -9.95
CA GLU A 127 -11.14 -10.66 -9.31
C GLU A 127 -9.98 -11.62 -9.68
N LEU A 128 -9.52 -11.61 -10.93
CA LEU A 128 -8.33 -12.37 -11.35
C LEU A 128 -7.07 -11.89 -10.63
N ALA A 129 -6.92 -10.58 -10.42
CA ALA A 129 -5.81 -10.01 -9.68
C ALA A 129 -5.79 -10.49 -8.23
N ARG A 130 -6.94 -10.50 -7.56
CA ARG A 130 -7.11 -10.98 -6.19
C ARG A 130 -6.78 -12.47 -6.06
N ILE A 131 -7.25 -13.29 -6.97
CA ILE A 131 -6.94 -14.73 -7.02
C ILE A 131 -5.43 -14.93 -7.23
N ALA A 132 -4.83 -14.27 -8.20
CA ALA A 132 -3.40 -14.35 -8.46
C ALA A 132 -2.56 -13.90 -7.26
N ALA A 133 -2.99 -12.83 -6.58
CA ALA A 133 -2.35 -12.36 -5.36
C ALA A 133 -2.43 -13.40 -4.22
N ARG A 134 -3.58 -14.02 -3.97
CA ARG A 134 -3.71 -15.08 -2.96
C ARG A 134 -2.83 -16.29 -3.28
N ASN A 135 -2.75 -16.67 -4.54
CA ASN A 135 -1.96 -17.82 -5.03
C ASN A 135 -0.47 -17.51 -5.20
N ASN A 136 -0.03 -16.33 -4.73
CA ASN A 136 1.37 -15.90 -4.75
C ASN A 136 1.99 -15.76 -6.16
N THR A 137 1.16 -15.63 -7.21
CA THR A 137 1.60 -15.37 -8.60
C THR A 137 1.61 -13.85 -8.86
N MET A 138 2.59 -13.15 -8.26
CA MET A 138 2.58 -11.68 -8.22
C MET A 138 2.69 -11.02 -9.59
N ALA A 139 3.40 -11.64 -10.54
CA ALA A 139 3.50 -11.12 -11.91
C ALA A 139 2.12 -11.09 -12.60
N ASP A 140 1.33 -12.15 -12.43
CA ASP A 140 -0.04 -12.21 -12.95
C ASP A 140 -0.96 -11.24 -12.19
N ALA A 141 -0.82 -11.16 -10.86
CA ALA A 141 -1.59 -10.20 -10.06
C ALA A 141 -1.37 -8.75 -10.54
N MET A 142 -0.12 -8.34 -10.73
CA MET A 142 0.20 -7.01 -11.25
C MET A 142 -0.40 -6.76 -12.62
N ARG A 143 -0.30 -7.74 -13.54
CA ARG A 143 -0.89 -7.62 -14.88
C ARG A 143 -2.40 -7.40 -14.82
N TYR A 144 -3.11 -8.19 -14.00
CA TYR A 144 -4.55 -8.06 -13.85
C TYR A 144 -4.96 -6.79 -13.09
N TYR A 145 -4.20 -6.38 -12.05
CA TYR A 145 -4.44 -5.09 -11.39
C TYR A 145 -4.28 -3.92 -12.37
N GLN A 146 -3.25 -3.92 -13.18
CA GLN A 146 -3.07 -2.92 -14.24
C GLN A 146 -4.21 -2.99 -15.27
N GLY A 147 -4.61 -4.19 -15.68
CA GLY A 147 -5.81 -4.39 -16.50
C GLY A 147 -7.02 -3.71 -15.88
N ALA A 148 -7.30 -3.94 -14.61
CA ALA A 148 -8.44 -3.34 -13.90
C ALA A 148 -8.34 -1.81 -13.77
N ILE A 149 -7.14 -1.25 -13.52
CA ILE A 149 -6.91 0.20 -13.40
C ILE A 149 -7.23 0.93 -14.71
N TYR A 150 -6.89 0.33 -15.86
CA TYR A 150 -7.06 0.95 -17.17
C TYR A 150 -8.33 0.51 -17.91
N SER A 151 -9.14 -0.37 -17.31
CA SER A 151 -10.39 -0.87 -17.85
C SER A 151 -11.55 0.12 -17.71
N GLU A 152 -12.65 -0.23 -18.39
CA GLU A 152 -13.93 0.41 -18.20
C GLU A 152 -14.65 -0.14 -16.98
N TRP A 153 -15.32 0.73 -16.23
CA TRP A 153 -16.13 0.41 -15.08
C TRP A 153 -17.55 0.88 -15.26
N ALA A 154 -18.52 0.05 -14.91
CA ALA A 154 -19.94 0.37 -15.07
C ALA A 154 -20.39 1.54 -14.18
N SER A 155 -19.79 1.69 -12.99
CA SER A 155 -20.11 2.77 -12.04
C SER A 155 -18.84 3.45 -11.55
N ASP A 156 -18.86 4.76 -11.44
CA ASP A 156 -17.79 5.63 -10.92
C ASP A 156 -16.36 5.17 -11.29
N PRO A 157 -15.96 5.28 -12.57
CA PRO A 157 -14.67 4.79 -13.04
C PRO A 157 -13.48 5.41 -12.28
N ILE A 158 -13.60 6.65 -11.82
CA ILE A 158 -12.54 7.37 -11.11
C ILE A 158 -12.35 6.78 -9.72
N ALA A 159 -13.42 6.59 -8.96
CA ALA A 159 -13.36 5.99 -7.64
C ALA A 159 -12.88 4.53 -7.71
N MET A 160 -13.35 3.75 -8.67
CA MET A 160 -12.95 2.35 -8.83
C MET A 160 -11.47 2.22 -9.19
N ARG A 161 -10.96 3.00 -10.12
CA ARG A 161 -9.52 3.01 -10.47
C ARG A 161 -8.65 3.39 -9.28
N TRP A 162 -9.09 4.36 -8.48
CA TRP A 162 -8.40 4.75 -7.25
C TRP A 162 -8.36 3.61 -6.24
N GLN A 163 -9.50 2.94 -6.00
CA GLN A 163 -9.60 1.82 -5.08
C GLN A 163 -8.73 0.63 -5.51
N VAL A 164 -8.76 0.27 -6.79
CA VAL A 164 -7.94 -0.82 -7.34
C VAL A 164 -6.46 -0.53 -7.20
N ARG A 165 -6.03 0.70 -7.51
CA ARG A 165 -4.62 1.09 -7.35
C ARG A 165 -4.19 1.09 -5.88
N ARG A 166 -5.06 1.54 -4.96
CA ARG A 166 -4.81 1.42 -3.52
C ARG A 166 -4.63 -0.04 -3.11
N GLU A 167 -5.52 -0.93 -3.54
CA GLU A 167 -5.44 -2.36 -3.23
C GLU A 167 -4.14 -2.99 -3.76
N LEU A 168 -3.71 -2.61 -4.97
CA LEU A 168 -2.41 -3.01 -5.52
C LEU A 168 -1.26 -2.53 -4.63
N CYS A 169 -1.25 -1.26 -4.23
CA CYS A 169 -0.21 -0.71 -3.34
C CYS A 169 -0.14 -1.48 -2.02
N GLU A 170 -1.27 -1.72 -1.37
CA GLU A 170 -1.35 -2.47 -0.12
C GLU A 170 -0.88 -3.92 -0.30
N THR A 171 -1.27 -4.57 -1.39
CA THR A 171 -0.86 -5.94 -1.73
C THR A 171 0.66 -6.04 -1.90
N LEU A 172 1.28 -5.10 -2.61
CA LEU A 172 2.73 -5.04 -2.80
C LEU A 172 3.46 -4.79 -1.48
N LEU A 173 2.99 -3.83 -0.69
CA LEU A 173 3.59 -3.47 0.60
C LEU A 173 3.49 -4.59 1.64
N ASN A 174 2.38 -5.30 1.69
CA ASN A 174 2.20 -6.43 2.61
C ASN A 174 3.10 -7.62 2.26
N ARG A 175 3.67 -7.64 1.05
CA ARG A 175 4.67 -8.60 0.58
C ARG A 175 6.10 -8.09 0.64
N GLY A 176 6.33 -6.92 1.22
CA GLY A 176 7.65 -6.30 1.30
C GLY A 176 8.19 -5.76 -0.05
N GLN A 177 7.36 -5.70 -1.09
CA GLN A 177 7.75 -5.24 -2.42
C GLN A 177 7.72 -3.71 -2.53
N VAL A 178 8.41 -3.01 -1.62
CA VAL A 178 8.41 -1.55 -1.48
C VAL A 178 8.81 -0.84 -2.77
N LYS A 179 9.83 -1.36 -3.47
CA LYS A 179 10.33 -0.74 -4.72
C LYS A 179 9.29 -0.78 -5.85
N GLN A 180 8.44 -1.80 -5.89
CA GLN A 180 7.37 -1.92 -6.88
C GLN A 180 6.13 -1.11 -6.47
N ALA A 181 5.87 -0.98 -5.16
CA ALA A 181 4.78 -0.19 -4.64
C ALA A 181 4.99 1.32 -4.83
N ALA A 182 6.22 1.80 -4.74
CA ALA A 182 6.52 3.24 -4.76
C ALA A 182 5.95 3.99 -5.99
N PRO A 183 6.15 3.55 -7.25
CA PRO A 183 5.58 4.23 -8.41
C PRO A 183 4.04 4.22 -8.40
N GLU A 184 3.40 3.14 -7.94
CA GLU A 184 1.95 3.05 -7.86
C GLU A 184 1.38 3.98 -6.77
N VAL A 185 2.05 4.10 -5.64
CA VAL A 185 1.68 5.06 -4.58
C VAL A 185 1.83 6.50 -5.06
N ILE A 186 2.89 6.82 -5.82
CA ILE A 186 3.05 8.15 -6.44
C ILE A 186 1.90 8.44 -7.42
N ALA A 187 1.56 7.48 -8.26
CA ALA A 187 0.43 7.61 -9.19
C ALA A 187 -0.91 7.75 -8.44
N LEU A 188 -1.09 7.03 -7.33
CA LEU A 188 -2.28 7.16 -6.48
C LEU A 188 -2.37 8.57 -5.87
N ALA A 189 -1.24 9.11 -5.38
CA ALA A 189 -1.17 10.46 -4.83
C ALA A 189 -1.53 11.54 -5.87
N GLN A 190 -1.03 11.41 -7.10
CA GLN A 190 -1.34 12.33 -8.20
C GLN A 190 -2.84 12.35 -8.58
N ASN A 191 -3.55 11.25 -8.35
CA ASN A 191 -4.97 11.10 -8.64
C ASN A 191 -5.86 11.30 -7.40
N THR A 192 -5.31 11.82 -6.30
CA THR A 192 -6.04 12.10 -5.07
C THR A 192 -6.24 13.59 -4.91
N PRO A 193 -7.49 14.09 -4.91
CA PRO A 193 -7.75 15.51 -4.66
C PRO A 193 -7.28 15.95 -3.29
N ALA A 194 -6.73 17.16 -3.20
CA ALA A 194 -6.19 17.69 -1.95
C ALA A 194 -7.27 17.99 -0.89
N ASP A 195 -8.51 18.15 -1.31
CA ASP A 195 -9.69 18.39 -0.47
C ASP A 195 -10.37 17.08 0.02
N ASP A 196 -9.99 15.93 -0.55
CA ASP A 196 -10.44 14.63 -0.04
C ASP A 196 -9.53 14.15 1.10
N ALA A 197 -9.81 14.64 2.31
CA ALA A 197 -9.00 14.34 3.50
C ALA A 197 -8.93 12.83 3.80
N VAL A 198 -10.00 12.06 3.52
CA VAL A 198 -10.03 10.61 3.78
C VAL A 198 -9.05 9.89 2.86
N ARG A 199 -9.11 10.14 1.55
CA ARG A 199 -8.19 9.52 0.60
C ARG A 199 -6.77 10.01 0.79
N LEU A 200 -6.58 11.30 1.07
CA LEU A 200 -5.27 11.89 1.29
C LEU A 200 -4.57 11.32 2.52
N THR A 201 -5.32 10.99 3.60
CA THR A 201 -4.76 10.31 4.78
C THR A 201 -4.21 8.93 4.43
N ILE A 202 -4.96 8.14 3.66
CA ILE A 202 -4.51 6.82 3.19
C ILE A 202 -3.24 6.96 2.35
N VAL A 203 -3.24 7.91 1.43
CA VAL A 203 -2.09 8.18 0.55
C VAL A 203 -0.86 8.60 1.35
N ALA A 204 -1.01 9.49 2.33
CA ALA A 204 0.09 9.94 3.18
C ALA A 204 0.74 8.77 3.94
N GLN A 205 -0.06 7.84 4.48
CA GLN A 205 0.42 6.63 5.13
C GLN A 205 1.17 5.69 4.15
N LEU A 206 0.65 5.51 2.93
CA LEU A 206 1.31 4.71 1.89
C LEU A 206 2.63 5.35 1.43
N LEU A 207 2.69 6.68 1.33
CA LEU A 207 3.90 7.43 1.02
C LEU A 207 4.98 7.24 2.09
N LEU A 208 4.63 7.23 3.39
CA LEU A 208 5.56 6.87 4.47
C LEU A 208 6.10 5.45 4.29
N ARG A 209 5.20 4.47 4.09
CA ARG A 209 5.58 3.06 3.92
C ARG A 209 6.47 2.81 2.70
N THR A 210 6.38 3.67 1.67
CA THR A 210 7.22 3.61 0.47
C THR A 210 8.42 4.55 0.51
N GLN A 211 8.73 5.14 1.66
CA GLN A 211 9.87 6.04 1.89
C GLN A 211 9.86 7.30 0.98
N GLN A 212 8.67 7.73 0.57
CA GLN A 212 8.48 8.95 -0.21
C GLN A 212 8.33 10.17 0.73
N TRP A 213 9.35 10.39 1.57
CA TRP A 213 9.29 11.29 2.73
C TRP A 213 8.84 12.71 2.41
N ASN A 214 9.37 13.31 1.32
CA ASN A 214 8.98 14.66 0.91
C ASN A 214 7.49 14.75 0.59
N ARG A 215 6.98 13.80 -0.22
CA ARG A 215 5.55 13.76 -0.58
C ARG A 215 4.66 13.45 0.61
N ALA A 216 5.12 12.57 1.51
CA ALA A 216 4.40 12.28 2.74
C ALA A 216 4.27 13.53 3.61
N LEU A 217 5.36 14.27 3.80
CA LEU A 217 5.36 15.51 4.59
C LEU A 217 4.42 16.57 3.99
N GLU A 218 4.40 16.74 2.68
CA GLU A 218 3.47 17.64 1.98
C GLU A 218 2.01 17.23 2.17
N ALA A 219 1.70 15.93 2.01
CA ALA A 219 0.36 15.42 2.21
C ALA A 219 -0.12 15.65 3.65
N TYR A 220 0.71 15.35 4.65
CA TYR A 220 0.37 15.62 6.04
C TYR A 220 0.22 17.10 6.35
N ARG A 221 1.03 17.99 5.77
CA ARG A 221 0.86 19.44 5.93
C ARG A 221 -0.48 19.91 5.35
N THR A 222 -0.91 19.37 4.23
CA THR A 222 -2.22 19.66 3.65
C THR A 222 -3.35 19.22 4.59
N LEU A 223 -3.27 18.02 5.16
CA LEU A 223 -4.23 17.52 6.13
C LEU A 223 -4.26 18.39 7.40
N LEU A 224 -3.09 18.78 7.91
CA LEU A 224 -2.96 19.62 9.10
C LEU A 224 -3.41 21.08 8.88
N ALA A 225 -3.54 21.52 7.64
CA ALA A 225 -4.17 22.81 7.34
C ALA A 225 -5.68 22.77 7.57
N GLY A 226 -6.32 21.62 7.37
CA GLY A 226 -7.74 21.39 7.67
C GLY A 226 -8.01 21.09 9.14
N ASP A 227 -7.22 20.21 9.74
CA ASP A 227 -7.26 19.87 11.17
C ASP A 227 -5.86 19.96 11.79
N PRO A 228 -5.53 21.11 12.39
CA PRO A 228 -4.20 21.34 12.96
C PRO A 228 -3.81 20.39 14.09
N ASN A 229 -4.77 19.77 14.77
CA ASN A 229 -4.54 18.92 15.92
C ASN A 229 -4.72 17.42 15.66
N ALA A 230 -4.88 17.01 14.40
CA ALA A 230 -4.96 15.60 14.04
C ALA A 230 -3.69 14.84 14.45
N GLU A 231 -3.76 14.07 15.54
CA GLU A 231 -2.59 13.41 16.16
C GLU A 231 -1.85 12.50 15.20
N ASP A 232 -2.55 11.67 14.42
CA ASP A 232 -1.92 10.77 13.46
C ASP A 232 -1.23 11.54 12.32
N CYS A 233 -1.77 12.70 11.92
CA CYS A 233 -1.13 13.55 10.93
C CYS A 233 0.11 14.25 11.48
N LEU A 234 0.07 14.69 12.75
CA LEU A 234 1.25 15.24 13.44
C LEU A 234 2.35 14.21 13.59
N ALA A 235 1.98 12.98 13.98
CA ALA A 235 2.90 11.86 14.11
C ALA A 235 3.56 11.52 12.76
N GLY A 236 2.77 11.37 11.71
CA GLY A 236 3.26 11.08 10.35
C GLY A 236 4.12 12.19 9.76
N ALA A 237 3.74 13.47 9.97
CA ALA A 237 4.55 14.62 9.56
C ALA A 237 5.88 14.68 10.30
N GLY A 238 5.86 14.42 11.60
CA GLY A 238 7.07 14.35 12.43
C GLY A 238 8.01 13.24 11.98
N GLN A 239 7.47 12.05 11.69
CA GLN A 239 8.25 10.94 11.14
C GLN A 239 8.85 11.27 9.77
N ALA A 240 8.06 11.81 8.85
CA ALA A 240 8.55 12.19 7.52
C ALA A 240 9.66 13.26 7.61
N ALA A 241 9.49 14.27 8.47
CA ALA A 241 10.49 15.30 8.70
C ALA A 241 11.78 14.74 9.33
N PHE A 242 11.65 13.78 10.25
CA PHE A 242 12.79 13.07 10.86
C PHE A 242 13.61 12.33 9.80
N GLU A 243 12.96 11.55 8.94
CA GLU A 243 13.63 10.77 7.89
C GLU A 243 14.29 11.67 6.82
N LEU A 244 13.77 12.90 6.64
CA LEU A 244 14.38 13.93 5.79
C LEU A 244 15.57 14.64 6.46
N GLY A 245 15.87 14.34 7.73
CA GLY A 245 16.89 15.07 8.50
C GLY A 245 16.46 16.47 8.94
N GLN A 246 15.18 16.81 8.82
CA GLN A 246 14.59 18.10 9.24
C GLN A 246 14.20 18.03 10.73
N TYR A 247 15.18 17.82 11.62
CA TYR A 247 14.92 17.50 13.02
C TYR A 247 14.21 18.60 13.80
N VAL A 248 14.46 19.87 13.48
CA VAL A 248 13.74 21.00 14.08
C VAL A 248 12.25 20.94 13.70
N THR A 249 11.96 20.70 12.44
CA THR A 249 10.60 20.56 11.94
C THR A 249 9.92 19.32 12.55
N ALA A 250 10.64 18.21 12.65
CA ALA A 250 10.12 16.99 13.29
C ALA A 250 9.72 17.26 14.75
N MET A 251 10.59 17.96 15.52
CA MET A 251 10.28 18.32 16.90
C MET A 251 9.06 19.23 17.01
N GLN A 252 8.91 20.21 16.10
CA GLN A 252 7.75 21.10 16.07
C GLN A 252 6.43 20.33 15.90
N PHE A 253 6.42 19.24 15.14
CA PHE A 253 5.25 18.38 15.04
C PHE A 253 5.04 17.53 16.30
N PHE A 254 6.11 16.92 16.82
CA PHE A 254 6.03 16.11 18.03
C PHE A 254 5.62 16.89 19.27
N ASP A 255 6.07 18.13 19.43
CA ASP A 255 5.72 18.97 20.58
C ASP A 255 4.23 19.35 20.62
N ARG A 256 3.54 19.30 19.49
CA ARG A 256 2.08 19.52 19.41
C ARG A 256 1.26 18.29 19.81
N LEU A 257 1.88 17.11 19.87
CA LEU A 257 1.21 15.89 20.31
C LEU A 257 1.03 15.87 21.82
N PRO A 258 -0.07 15.32 22.35
CA PRO A 258 -0.21 15.02 23.78
C PRO A 258 0.95 14.13 24.26
N ARG A 259 1.26 14.24 25.57
CA ARG A 259 2.35 13.46 26.16
C ARG A 259 2.11 11.96 26.00
N GLU A 260 0.88 11.52 26.23
CA GLU A 260 0.47 10.13 26.16
C GLU A 260 0.71 9.55 24.74
N ARG A 261 0.51 10.35 23.69
CA ARG A 261 0.74 9.93 22.31
C ARG A 261 2.23 9.85 21.98
N ARG A 262 3.05 10.79 22.48
CA ARG A 262 4.52 10.78 22.30
C ARG A 262 5.20 9.60 22.99
N GLU A 263 4.65 9.13 24.12
CA GLU A 263 5.17 8.01 24.88
C GLU A 263 4.74 6.64 24.32
N GLN A 264 3.95 6.59 23.24
CA GLN A 264 3.59 5.32 22.59
C GLN A 264 4.81 4.71 21.87
N PRO A 265 4.92 3.37 21.83
CA PRO A 265 6.12 2.67 21.33
C PRO A 265 6.52 3.01 19.90
N ASP A 266 5.56 3.37 19.05
CA ASP A 266 5.78 3.73 17.64
C ASP A 266 6.48 5.09 17.49
N LEU A 267 6.29 6.03 18.42
CA LEU A 267 6.82 7.39 18.37
C LEU A 267 7.94 7.67 19.37
N LEU A 268 7.93 6.98 20.51
CA LEU A 268 8.84 7.26 21.62
C LEU A 268 10.32 7.30 21.16
N ASN A 269 10.74 6.30 20.40
CA ASN A 269 12.10 6.24 19.90
C ASN A 269 12.45 7.37 18.93
N LEU A 270 11.51 7.78 18.08
CA LEU A 270 11.71 8.88 17.13
C LEU A 270 11.77 10.22 17.86
N PHE A 271 10.87 10.44 18.78
CA PHE A 271 10.82 11.64 19.61
C PHE A 271 12.11 11.79 20.45
N ASP A 272 12.52 10.74 21.16
CA ASP A 272 13.74 10.76 21.97
C ASP A 272 14.99 10.95 21.11
N MET A 273 15.08 10.30 19.95
CA MET A 273 16.20 10.47 19.03
C MET A 273 16.24 11.89 18.47
N THR A 274 15.09 12.45 18.07
CA THR A 274 15.00 13.85 17.62
C THR A 274 15.50 14.81 18.69
N ARG A 275 15.08 14.62 19.94
CA ARG A 275 15.54 15.42 21.08
C ARG A 275 17.04 15.33 21.28
N ARG A 276 17.63 14.11 21.24
CA ARG A 276 19.09 13.89 21.38
C ARG A 276 19.87 14.61 20.27
N ILE A 277 19.38 14.51 19.02
CA ILE A 277 20.01 15.21 17.88
C ILE A 277 20.00 16.71 18.10
N LEU A 278 18.88 17.30 18.51
CA LEU A 278 18.77 18.74 18.75
C LEU A 278 19.61 19.21 19.94
N VAL A 279 19.77 18.38 20.96
CA VAL A 279 20.68 18.69 22.10
C VAL A 279 22.14 18.62 21.66
N ALA A 280 22.49 17.70 20.77
CA ALA A 280 23.88 17.54 20.28
C ALA A 280 24.25 18.55 19.19
N ASP A 281 23.29 19.14 18.47
CA ASP A 281 23.57 20.04 17.33
C ASP A 281 24.07 21.43 17.77
N PRO A 282 25.35 21.77 17.53
CA PRO A 282 25.89 23.09 17.88
C PRO A 282 25.50 24.19 16.90
N PHE A 283 24.85 23.84 15.78
CA PHE A 283 24.54 24.77 14.69
C PHE A 283 23.12 25.30 14.73
N LEU A 284 22.35 24.95 15.76
CA LEU A 284 20.99 25.47 15.90
C LEU A 284 21.01 27.02 16.03
N SER A 285 20.06 27.66 15.39
CA SER A 285 19.86 29.10 15.50
C SER A 285 19.54 29.51 16.96
N GLY A 286 20.04 30.68 17.38
CA GLY A 286 19.75 31.21 18.72
C GLY A 286 20.63 30.67 19.85
N LEU A 287 21.59 29.77 19.59
CA LEU A 287 22.56 29.35 20.60
C LEU A 287 23.68 30.37 20.80
N SER A 288 24.07 30.58 22.07
CA SER A 288 25.28 31.38 22.40
C SER A 288 26.57 30.66 21.92
N ALA A 289 27.65 31.42 21.74
CA ALA A 289 28.96 30.85 21.36
C ALA A 289 29.45 29.81 22.38
N GLU A 290 29.24 30.07 23.67
CA GLU A 290 29.56 29.14 24.74
C GLU A 290 28.83 27.82 24.62
N VAL A 291 27.49 27.83 24.40
CA VAL A 291 26.69 26.63 24.24
C VAL A 291 27.10 25.84 23.00
N ARG A 292 27.36 26.52 21.88
CA ARG A 292 27.87 25.87 20.66
C ARG A 292 29.20 25.18 20.90
N ALA A 293 30.15 25.86 21.53
CA ALA A 293 31.46 25.32 21.85
C ALA A 293 31.37 24.13 22.82
N GLN A 294 30.49 24.21 23.83
CA GLN A 294 30.28 23.11 24.76
C GLN A 294 29.68 21.87 24.08
N ARG A 295 28.71 22.05 23.19
CA ARG A 295 28.11 20.93 22.43
C ARG A 295 29.14 20.26 21.52
N ALA A 296 29.96 21.00 20.82
CA ALA A 296 31.02 20.46 19.98
C ALA A 296 32.09 19.73 20.82
N ALA A 297 32.49 20.28 21.97
CA ALA A 297 33.41 19.61 22.86
C ALA A 297 32.84 18.29 23.43
N ASN A 298 31.58 18.27 23.81
CA ASN A 298 30.89 17.04 24.24
C ASN A 298 30.86 15.99 23.11
N ALA A 299 30.58 16.40 21.87
CA ALA A 299 30.59 15.52 20.71
C ALA A 299 32.00 14.92 20.47
N LEU A 300 33.07 15.74 20.61
CA LEU A 300 34.44 15.28 20.48
C LEU A 300 34.81 14.23 21.56
N ALA A 301 34.38 14.42 22.79
CA ALA A 301 34.62 13.45 23.87
C ALA A 301 33.87 12.12 23.61
N LEU A 302 32.64 12.18 23.10
CA LEU A 302 31.86 10.99 22.75
C LEU A 302 32.53 10.19 21.62
N VAL A 303 32.91 10.82 20.51
CA VAL A 303 33.51 10.10 19.40
C VAL A 303 34.89 9.51 19.72
N GLN A 304 35.65 10.12 20.64
CA GLN A 304 36.89 9.54 21.14
C GLN A 304 36.61 8.20 21.83
N THR A 305 35.66 8.19 22.76
CA THR A 305 35.21 6.95 23.43
C THR A 305 34.68 5.93 22.42
N ARG A 306 33.97 6.37 21.41
CA ARG A 306 33.45 5.52 20.34
C ARG A 306 34.56 4.81 19.55
N VAL A 307 35.62 5.53 19.16
CA VAL A 307 36.77 4.97 18.44
C VAL A 307 37.46 3.91 19.26
N GLU A 308 37.75 4.19 20.55
CA GLU A 308 38.41 3.24 21.46
C GLU A 308 37.60 1.98 21.69
N ASN A 309 36.27 2.13 21.85
CA ASN A 309 35.36 0.99 22.00
C ASN A 309 35.30 0.15 20.72
N CYS A 310 35.23 0.80 19.57
CA CYS A 310 35.19 0.13 18.27
C CYS A 310 36.50 -0.63 18.01
N ALA A 311 37.66 -0.04 18.32
CA ALA A 311 38.93 -0.69 18.15
C ALA A 311 39.08 -1.93 19.07
N ARG A 312 38.62 -1.84 20.33
CA ARG A 312 38.56 -2.98 21.24
C ARG A 312 37.64 -4.09 20.72
N GLN A 313 36.49 -3.74 20.21
CA GLN A 313 35.52 -4.70 19.67
C GLN A 313 36.06 -5.45 18.43
N THR A 314 36.81 -4.75 17.56
CA THR A 314 37.34 -5.31 16.31
C THR A 314 38.76 -5.89 16.48
N GLY A 315 39.38 -5.75 17.65
CA GLY A 315 40.76 -6.16 17.89
C GLY A 315 41.81 -5.36 17.11
N GLN A 316 41.44 -4.16 16.61
CA GLN A 316 42.34 -3.32 15.82
C GLN A 316 43.26 -2.50 16.74
N SER A 317 44.57 -2.48 16.42
CA SER A 317 45.51 -1.52 17.03
C SER A 317 45.32 -0.15 16.41
N LEU A 318 45.03 0.89 17.21
CA LEU A 318 44.86 2.26 16.75
C LEU A 318 46.17 2.97 16.43
N GLU A 319 47.33 2.47 16.97
CA GLU A 319 48.64 3.11 16.85
C GLU A 319 49.43 2.66 15.61
N GLN A 320 48.85 1.91 14.73
CA GLN A 320 49.53 1.42 13.53
C GLN A 320 49.92 2.55 12.57
N THR A 321 51.18 2.66 12.23
CA THR A 321 51.75 3.64 11.29
C THR A 321 52.45 2.92 10.13
N PRO A 322 52.05 3.20 8.84
CA PRO A 322 50.96 4.06 8.43
C PRO A 322 49.60 3.42 8.70
N PRO A 323 48.52 4.25 8.83
CA PRO A 323 47.17 3.75 9.11
C PRO A 323 46.63 2.97 7.88
N ARG A 324 46.04 1.78 8.13
CA ARG A 324 45.48 0.91 7.07
C ARG A 324 43.99 0.98 6.97
N THR A 325 43.29 1.43 8.02
CA THR A 325 41.83 1.57 8.09
C THR A 325 41.42 3.00 8.32
N ASP A 326 40.18 3.33 7.96
CA ASP A 326 39.63 4.64 8.21
C ASP A 326 39.57 4.95 9.70
N LEU A 327 39.27 3.95 10.53
CA LEU A 327 39.27 4.09 11.99
C LEU A 327 40.64 4.50 12.53
N GLN A 328 41.73 3.88 12.05
CA GLN A 328 43.10 4.26 12.43
C GLN A 328 43.44 5.66 11.95
N ARG A 329 43.00 6.04 10.78
CA ARG A 329 43.25 7.37 10.18
C ARG A 329 42.60 8.47 11.00
N VAL A 330 41.32 8.34 11.35
CA VAL A 330 40.60 9.31 12.16
C VAL A 330 41.15 9.36 13.60
N TYR A 331 41.62 8.24 14.16
CA TYR A 331 42.27 8.22 15.45
C TYR A 331 43.61 8.98 15.45
N GLN A 332 44.45 8.78 14.45
CA GLN A 332 45.73 9.54 14.37
C GLN A 332 45.47 11.04 14.21
N GLN A 333 44.48 11.41 13.39
CA GLN A 333 44.04 12.80 13.24
C GLN A 333 43.56 13.38 14.58
N SER A 334 42.91 12.61 15.46
CA SER A 334 42.46 13.07 16.77
C SER A 334 43.61 13.49 17.65
N ARG A 335 44.72 12.75 17.63
CA ARG A 335 45.90 13.04 18.48
C ARG A 335 46.60 14.34 18.10
N GLU A 336 46.57 14.69 16.82
CA GLU A 336 47.11 15.97 16.33
C GLU A 336 46.21 17.14 16.69
N LEU A 337 44.90 16.93 16.79
CA LEU A 337 43.89 17.98 16.98
C LEU A 337 43.44 18.17 18.44
N GLN A 338 43.68 17.16 19.34
CA GLN A 338 43.14 17.12 20.70
C GLN A 338 43.59 18.29 21.60
N GLN A 339 44.76 18.87 21.36
CA GLN A 339 45.28 19.95 22.20
C GLN A 339 44.55 21.27 22.02
N ASP A 340 43.88 21.46 20.85
CA ASP A 340 43.31 22.73 20.42
C ASP A 340 41.77 22.82 20.60
N TRP A 341 41.04 21.70 20.79
CA TRP A 341 39.57 21.68 20.76
C TRP A 341 38.89 21.68 22.12
N THR A 342 39.37 22.53 23.02
CA THR A 342 38.69 22.79 24.30
C THR A 342 37.46 23.68 24.09
N PRO A 343 36.46 23.65 24.99
CA PRO A 343 35.30 24.57 24.91
C PRO A 343 35.69 26.03 24.80
N ARG A 344 36.69 26.46 25.61
CA ARG A 344 37.21 27.84 25.56
C ARG A 344 37.89 28.20 24.24
N TYR A 345 38.58 27.25 23.62
CA TYR A 345 39.19 27.47 22.31
C TYR A 345 38.13 27.59 21.22
N LEU A 346 37.13 26.68 21.17
CA LEU A 346 36.05 26.72 20.21
C LEU A 346 35.12 27.94 20.38
N GLU A 347 34.94 28.42 21.60
CA GLU A 347 34.23 29.66 21.87
C GLU A 347 34.99 30.91 21.31
N ARG A 348 36.30 30.90 21.49
CA ARG A 348 37.17 32.03 21.03
C ARG A 348 37.35 32.01 19.51
N PHE A 349 37.32 30.87 18.89
CA PHE A 349 37.54 30.66 17.45
C PHE A 349 36.37 29.93 16.80
N PRO A 350 35.22 30.62 16.55
CA PRO A 350 34.00 29.98 16.01
C PRO A 350 34.22 29.30 14.66
N ASP A 351 35.12 29.79 13.82
CA ASP A 351 35.47 29.20 12.52
C ASP A 351 36.06 27.81 12.62
N ARG A 352 36.55 27.42 13.80
CA ARG A 352 37.06 26.07 14.07
C ARG A 352 35.97 25.05 14.44
N LEU A 353 34.78 25.54 14.77
CA LEU A 353 33.63 24.66 15.15
C LEU A 353 33.21 23.75 13.99
N ASP A 354 33.19 24.27 12.77
CA ASP A 354 32.85 23.46 11.57
C ASP A 354 33.89 22.37 11.35
N ALA A 355 35.17 22.64 11.51
CA ALA A 355 36.23 21.64 11.38
C ALA A 355 36.16 20.57 12.48
N ALA A 356 35.87 20.99 13.72
CA ALA A 356 35.67 20.06 14.84
C ALA A 356 34.48 19.11 14.58
N MET A 357 33.36 19.65 14.16
CA MET A 357 32.19 18.82 13.86
C MET A 357 32.38 17.96 12.60
N ALA A 358 33.08 18.45 11.57
CA ALA A 358 33.42 17.64 10.40
C ALA A 358 34.29 16.42 10.82
N TYR A 359 35.20 16.62 11.75
CA TYR A 359 35.96 15.52 12.34
C TYR A 359 35.05 14.55 13.10
N VAL A 360 34.14 15.02 13.97
CA VAL A 360 33.15 14.20 14.67
C VAL A 360 32.38 13.33 13.69
N PHE A 361 31.87 13.89 12.61
CA PHE A 361 31.10 13.15 11.60
C PHE A 361 31.97 12.14 10.84
N SER A 362 33.24 12.44 10.59
CA SER A 362 34.16 11.49 9.96
C SER A 362 34.43 10.26 10.85
N VAL A 363 34.58 10.49 12.16
CA VAL A 363 34.73 9.42 13.15
C VAL A 363 33.51 8.53 13.22
N GLU A 364 32.31 9.12 13.33
CA GLU A 364 31.08 8.36 13.38
C GLU A 364 30.87 7.49 12.12
N ASN A 365 31.20 8.02 10.95
CA ASN A 365 31.13 7.27 9.69
C ASN A 365 32.16 6.11 9.67
N ALA A 366 33.41 6.35 10.09
CA ALA A 366 34.44 5.32 10.14
C ALA A 366 34.10 4.22 11.16
N ALA A 367 33.61 4.62 12.34
CA ALA A 367 33.19 3.68 13.37
C ALA A 367 31.93 2.88 12.97
N ALA A 368 30.98 3.52 12.30
CA ALA A 368 29.79 2.83 11.77
C ALA A 368 30.15 1.80 10.69
N ALA A 369 31.11 2.11 9.83
CA ALA A 369 31.60 1.18 8.81
C ALA A 369 32.36 -0.02 9.41
N ALA A 370 33.11 0.19 10.50
CA ALA A 370 33.92 -0.85 11.13
C ALA A 370 33.16 -1.71 12.15
N CYS A 371 32.24 -1.11 12.90
CA CYS A 371 31.57 -1.70 14.08
C CYS A 371 30.04 -1.75 13.99
N GLY A 372 29.45 -1.35 12.87
CA GLY A 372 28.02 -1.27 12.68
C GLY A 372 27.39 0.04 13.19
N GLU A 373 26.09 0.16 12.96
CA GLU A 373 25.35 1.39 13.29
C GLU A 373 25.46 1.74 14.77
N PRO A 374 25.71 3.03 15.11
CA PRO A 374 25.81 3.49 16.47
C PRO A 374 24.44 3.50 17.18
N GLN A 375 24.49 3.57 18.52
CA GLN A 375 23.29 3.68 19.36
C GLN A 375 23.34 4.95 20.21
N SER A 376 22.20 5.33 20.78
CA SER A 376 22.07 6.46 21.71
C SER A 376 22.62 7.78 21.15
N ASP A 377 23.54 8.42 21.86
CA ASP A 377 24.07 9.75 21.49
C ASP A 377 25.02 9.67 20.28
N ASP A 378 25.78 8.59 20.12
CA ASP A 378 26.59 8.33 18.91
C ASP A 378 25.69 8.27 17.67
N ARG A 379 24.51 7.62 17.77
CA ARG A 379 23.53 7.61 16.68
C ARG A 379 23.00 9.00 16.36
N ALA A 380 22.78 9.84 17.38
CA ALA A 380 22.35 11.22 17.17
C ALA A 380 23.40 12.03 16.39
N LEU A 381 24.68 11.90 16.73
CA LEU A 381 25.78 12.54 16.00
C LEU A 381 25.92 12.02 14.56
N TRP A 382 25.83 10.73 14.38
CA TRP A 382 25.87 10.11 13.06
C TRP A 382 24.73 10.56 12.14
N LEU A 383 23.49 10.61 12.63
CA LEU A 383 22.33 11.10 11.90
C LEU A 383 22.47 12.59 11.59
N LEU A 384 22.97 13.40 12.54
CA LEU A 384 23.25 14.82 12.32
C LEU A 384 24.26 15.03 11.19
N GLY A 385 25.35 14.25 11.18
CA GLY A 385 26.36 14.31 10.12
C GLY A 385 25.79 13.96 8.74
N ARG A 386 24.93 12.95 8.66
CA ARG A 386 24.28 12.55 7.41
C ARG A 386 23.34 13.62 6.87
N SER A 387 22.54 14.26 7.71
CA SER A 387 21.61 15.32 7.28
C SER A 387 22.35 16.51 6.69
N ARG A 388 23.50 16.88 7.27
CA ARG A 388 24.32 18.01 6.78
C ARG A 388 25.07 17.71 5.49
N SER A 389 25.47 16.45 5.27
CA SER A 389 26.13 16.04 4.02
C SER A 389 25.19 16.07 2.82
N VAL A 390 23.88 15.95 3.04
CA VAL A 390 22.83 16.05 1.99
C VAL A 390 22.54 17.52 1.62
N VAL A 391 22.60 18.43 2.58
CA VAL A 391 22.32 19.88 2.36
C VAL A 391 23.46 20.55 1.59
N ASN A 392 24.69 20.03 1.67
CA ASN A 392 25.88 20.60 1.01
C ASN A 392 26.15 20.01 -0.39
N ARG A 393 25.25 19.20 -0.93
CA ARG A 393 25.25 18.72 -2.33
C ARG A 393 24.16 19.39 -3.14
#